data_14b480e5779adae173ce257116b77577
#
_entry.id   14b480e5779adae173ce257116b77577
#
_cell.length_a   1.000
_cell.length_b   1.000
_cell.length_c   1.000
_cell.angle_alpha   90.00
_cell.angle_beta   90.00
_cell.angle_gamma   90.00
#
_symmetry.space_group_name_H-M   'P 1'
#
loop_
_entity.id
_entity.type
_entity.pdbx_description
1 polymer ?
#
loop_
_entity_poly.entity_id
_entity_poly.type
_entity_poly.pdbx_seq_one_letter_code
_entity_poly.pdbx_strand_id
1 'polypeptide(L)'
;MVGITTVNGFPSLMSERFSLFKAVGFESVLLWWGPGEKESRGERVVLAKKYGLRIETVHATTDNLNAIWLNDSAGNQTLAELEQELEECSYFGIDTLVVHLTNGSVPPPVSKIGISRIERLIYSAEKNGVRIAFENLRTPEHVQYVLNHYSSRFVGLCYDSGHEHFWTPNFDWLKEYGSRVFAIHLHDNCGEKDSHLVPFDGEIDWRQKSKQIADSSYTGSITIESEYNVSAQYRRYELTDFLSYTCEKGKLLETMIQAQR
;
A
#
# COMPACT_ATOMS: atom_id res chain seq x y z
N MET A 1 8.69 13.71 -2.69
CA MET A 1 7.30 13.75 -3.23
C MET A 1 6.32 13.18 -2.22
N VAL A 2 5.14 13.79 -2.12
CA VAL A 2 4.06 13.29 -1.26
C VAL A 2 2.94 12.73 -2.13
N GLY A 3 2.51 11.53 -1.80
CA GLY A 3 1.44 10.81 -2.46
C GLY A 3 0.27 10.51 -1.52
N ILE A 4 -0.84 10.10 -2.09
CA ILE A 4 -2.05 9.71 -1.34
C ILE A 4 -2.70 8.49 -1.98
N THR A 5 -3.32 7.64 -1.15
CA THR A 5 -4.19 6.56 -1.65
C THR A 5 -5.41 7.12 -2.36
N THR A 6 -5.90 6.41 -3.37
CA THR A 6 -7.18 6.74 -4.01
C THR A 6 -8.39 6.21 -3.23
N VAL A 7 -8.19 5.29 -2.29
CA VAL A 7 -9.22 4.80 -1.36
C VAL A 7 -9.12 5.61 -0.07
N ASN A 8 -9.88 6.69 0.02
CA ASN A 8 -9.84 7.60 1.17
C ASN A 8 -11.22 7.98 1.71
N GLY A 9 -12.21 7.14 1.42
CA GLY A 9 -13.56 7.30 1.97
C GLY A 9 -14.40 8.40 1.31
N PHE A 10 -14.04 8.85 0.13
CA PHE A 10 -14.79 9.90 -0.57
C PHE A 10 -15.77 9.35 -1.60
N PRO A 11 -16.99 9.88 -1.65
CA PRO A 11 -17.99 9.45 -2.62
C PRO A 11 -17.82 10.07 -4.01
N SER A 12 -16.81 10.93 -4.23
CA SER A 12 -16.61 11.67 -5.48
C SER A 12 -16.05 10.79 -6.59
N LEU A 13 -16.27 11.21 -7.84
CA LEU A 13 -15.64 10.59 -9.01
C LEU A 13 -14.11 10.70 -8.92
N MET A 14 -13.41 9.74 -9.50
CA MET A 14 -11.94 9.73 -9.53
C MET A 14 -11.36 11.01 -10.14
N SER A 15 -12.01 11.55 -11.18
CA SER A 15 -11.62 12.82 -11.80
C SER A 15 -11.70 14.03 -10.85
N GLU A 16 -12.71 14.05 -9.98
CA GLU A 16 -12.85 15.10 -8.96
C GLU A 16 -11.78 14.95 -7.88
N ARG A 17 -11.58 13.70 -7.38
CA ARG A 17 -10.52 13.41 -6.41
C ARG A 17 -9.14 13.83 -6.93
N PHE A 18 -8.77 13.45 -8.15
CA PHE A 18 -7.46 13.80 -8.72
C PHE A 18 -7.29 15.31 -8.93
N SER A 19 -8.36 16.01 -9.32
CA SER A 19 -8.35 17.48 -9.38
C SER A 19 -8.02 18.10 -8.02
N LEU A 20 -8.67 17.61 -6.96
CA LEU A 20 -8.43 18.08 -5.59
C LEU A 20 -7.03 17.70 -5.09
N PHE A 21 -6.60 16.45 -5.30
CA PHE A 21 -5.25 16.01 -4.91
C PHE A 21 -4.18 16.93 -5.50
N LYS A 22 -4.31 17.23 -6.80
CA LYS A 22 -3.37 18.14 -7.46
C LYS A 22 -3.45 19.55 -6.93
N ALA A 23 -4.66 20.05 -6.69
CA ALA A 23 -4.89 21.42 -6.20
C ALA A 23 -4.27 21.65 -4.81
N VAL A 24 -4.34 20.65 -3.90
CA VAL A 24 -3.76 20.76 -2.56
C VAL A 24 -2.26 20.42 -2.51
N GLY A 25 -1.71 19.91 -3.59
CA GLY A 25 -0.26 19.73 -3.76
C GLY A 25 0.27 18.31 -3.59
N PHE A 26 -0.57 17.28 -3.71
CA PHE A 26 -0.08 15.91 -3.90
C PHE A 26 0.56 15.77 -5.29
N GLU A 27 1.62 14.97 -5.35
CA GLU A 27 2.42 14.77 -6.56
C GLU A 27 2.27 13.35 -7.13
N SER A 28 1.87 12.39 -6.28
CA SER A 28 1.69 11.00 -6.67
C SER A 28 0.46 10.36 -6.04
N VAL A 29 0.08 9.21 -6.56
CA VAL A 29 -1.04 8.40 -6.06
C VAL A 29 -0.65 6.93 -5.95
N LEU A 30 -1.23 6.27 -4.95
CA LEU A 30 -1.43 4.84 -4.87
C LEU A 30 -2.80 4.54 -5.49
N LEU A 31 -2.84 3.84 -6.62
CA LEU A 31 -4.10 3.48 -7.27
C LEU A 31 -4.67 2.20 -6.69
N TRP A 32 -5.92 2.24 -6.26
CA TRP A 32 -6.69 1.05 -5.94
C TRP A 32 -7.17 0.35 -7.21
N TRP A 33 -6.91 -0.95 -7.34
CA TRP A 33 -7.37 -1.77 -8.48
C TRP A 33 -8.49 -2.75 -8.14
N GLY A 34 -8.86 -2.84 -6.89
CA GLY A 34 -10.04 -3.59 -6.49
C GLY A 34 -11.37 -2.95 -6.90
N PRO A 35 -12.48 -3.60 -6.54
CA PRO A 35 -13.83 -3.12 -6.86
C PRO A 35 -14.19 -1.83 -6.12
N GLY A 36 -15.36 -1.27 -6.45
CA GLY A 36 -15.94 -0.11 -5.76
C GLY A 36 -15.77 1.24 -6.47
N GLU A 37 -14.90 1.33 -7.46
CA GLU A 37 -14.75 2.53 -8.29
C GLU A 37 -15.58 2.44 -9.57
N LYS A 38 -16.06 3.59 -10.07
CA LYS A 38 -16.85 3.66 -11.30
C LYS A 38 -15.98 3.53 -12.55
N GLU A 39 -14.77 4.09 -12.47
CA GLU A 39 -13.81 4.08 -13.55
C GLU A 39 -13.09 2.72 -13.63
N SER A 40 -12.92 2.19 -14.82
CA SER A 40 -12.06 1.04 -15.08
C SER A 40 -10.61 1.31 -14.70
N ARG A 41 -9.80 0.28 -14.49
CA ARG A 41 -8.37 0.38 -14.16
C ARG A 41 -7.61 1.27 -15.17
N GLY A 42 -7.85 1.08 -16.47
CA GLY A 42 -7.25 1.90 -17.52
C GLY A 42 -7.67 3.37 -17.46
N GLU A 43 -8.94 3.67 -17.20
CA GLU A 43 -9.42 5.04 -17.03
C GLU A 43 -8.78 5.72 -15.82
N ARG A 44 -8.58 5.01 -14.70
CA ARG A 44 -7.87 5.53 -13.51
C ARG A 44 -6.45 5.96 -13.87
N VAL A 45 -5.72 5.14 -14.65
CA VAL A 45 -4.37 5.46 -15.13
C VAL A 45 -4.37 6.69 -16.04
N VAL A 46 -5.30 6.76 -16.99
CA VAL A 46 -5.42 7.91 -17.91
C VAL A 46 -5.72 9.20 -17.13
N LEU A 47 -6.62 9.12 -16.14
CA LEU A 47 -6.97 10.26 -15.31
C LEU A 47 -5.77 10.71 -14.45
N ALA A 48 -5.04 9.82 -13.79
CA ALA A 48 -3.84 10.19 -13.03
C ALA A 48 -2.84 10.97 -13.90
N LYS A 49 -2.55 10.45 -15.09
CA LYS A 49 -1.66 11.13 -16.06
C LYS A 49 -2.21 12.49 -16.51
N LYS A 50 -3.53 12.58 -16.78
CA LYS A 50 -4.20 13.83 -17.18
C LYS A 50 -4.05 14.93 -16.12
N TYR A 51 -4.16 14.58 -14.84
CA TYR A 51 -3.99 15.54 -13.75
C TYR A 51 -2.54 15.75 -13.33
N GLY A 52 -1.57 15.12 -14.01
CA GLY A 52 -0.14 15.25 -13.71
C GLY A 52 0.23 14.65 -12.35
N LEU A 53 -0.46 13.57 -11.95
CA LEU A 53 -0.15 12.78 -10.78
C LEU A 53 0.68 11.56 -11.22
N ARG A 54 1.83 11.37 -10.58
CA ARG A 54 2.63 10.16 -10.79
C ARG A 54 1.92 8.98 -10.13
N ILE A 55 1.81 7.86 -10.82
CA ILE A 55 1.38 6.62 -10.19
C ILE A 55 2.61 6.02 -9.52
N GLU A 56 2.62 6.03 -8.19
CA GLU A 56 3.72 5.48 -7.40
C GLU A 56 3.63 3.96 -7.35
N THR A 57 2.46 3.46 -6.97
CA THR A 57 2.15 2.04 -6.87
C THR A 57 0.68 1.80 -7.23
N VAL A 58 0.38 0.54 -7.49
CA VAL A 58 -0.99 0.03 -7.56
C VAL A 58 -1.21 -0.93 -6.41
N HIS A 59 -2.35 -0.83 -5.75
CA HIS A 59 -2.79 -1.83 -4.79
C HIS A 59 -3.68 -2.87 -5.48
N ALA A 60 -3.28 -4.13 -5.41
CA ALA A 60 -4.03 -5.26 -5.94
C ALA A 60 -5.40 -5.41 -5.27
N THR A 61 -6.31 -6.11 -5.93
CA THR A 61 -7.55 -6.56 -5.29
C THR A 61 -7.25 -7.36 -4.02
N THR A 62 -8.11 -7.20 -3.00
CA THR A 62 -7.99 -7.94 -1.73
C THR A 62 -9.02 -9.06 -1.60
N ASP A 63 -9.81 -9.31 -2.64
CA ASP A 63 -10.86 -10.32 -2.59
C ASP A 63 -10.28 -11.75 -2.61
N ASN A 64 -10.84 -12.62 -1.77
CA ASN A 64 -10.52 -14.06 -1.72
C ASN A 64 -9.04 -14.44 -1.51
N LEU A 65 -8.18 -13.56 -1.03
CA LEU A 65 -6.73 -13.80 -0.92
C LEU A 65 -6.39 -15.05 -0.09
N ASN A 66 -7.17 -15.35 0.94
CA ASN A 66 -6.98 -16.58 1.73
C ASN A 66 -7.09 -17.86 0.90
N ALA A 67 -7.79 -17.83 -0.23
CA ALA A 67 -7.90 -18.97 -1.13
C ALA A 67 -6.55 -19.40 -1.75
N ILE A 68 -5.58 -18.49 -1.84
CA ILE A 68 -4.21 -18.82 -2.30
C ILE A 68 -3.63 -19.97 -1.47
N TRP A 69 -3.93 -20.03 -0.17
CA TRP A 69 -3.39 -21.01 0.76
C TRP A 69 -4.20 -22.30 0.86
N LEU A 70 -5.39 -22.37 0.20
CA LEU A 70 -6.30 -23.49 0.26
C LEU A 70 -6.20 -24.37 -0.99
N ASN A 71 -6.41 -25.68 -0.81
CA ASN A 71 -6.40 -26.63 -1.92
C ASN A 71 -7.78 -26.69 -2.61
N ASP A 72 -8.14 -25.59 -3.28
CA ASP A 72 -9.37 -25.46 -4.05
C ASP A 72 -9.18 -24.67 -5.35
N SER A 73 -10.23 -24.59 -6.17
CA SER A 73 -10.19 -23.84 -7.45
C SER A 73 -10.18 -22.34 -7.27
N ALA A 74 -10.71 -21.81 -6.15
CA ALA A 74 -10.74 -20.37 -5.88
C ALA A 74 -9.32 -19.82 -5.76
N GLY A 75 -8.39 -20.59 -5.17
CA GLY A 75 -6.99 -20.16 -5.08
C GLY A 75 -6.30 -20.02 -6.44
N ASN A 76 -6.69 -20.83 -7.46
CA ASN A 76 -6.18 -20.65 -8.81
C ASN A 76 -6.79 -19.43 -9.51
N GLN A 77 -8.05 -19.09 -9.21
CA GLN A 77 -8.71 -17.89 -9.71
C GLN A 77 -8.08 -16.64 -9.13
N THR A 78 -7.86 -16.60 -7.81
CA THR A 78 -7.16 -15.49 -7.13
C THR A 78 -5.74 -15.29 -7.69
N LEU A 79 -5.00 -16.39 -7.92
CA LEU A 79 -3.67 -16.29 -8.54
C LEU A 79 -3.75 -15.72 -9.96
N ALA A 80 -4.68 -16.20 -10.79
CA ALA A 80 -4.85 -15.72 -12.17
C ALA A 80 -5.21 -14.23 -12.21
N GLU A 81 -6.00 -13.74 -11.24
CA GLU A 81 -6.32 -12.33 -11.11
C GLU A 81 -5.09 -11.48 -10.77
N LEU A 82 -4.28 -11.92 -9.81
CA LEU A 82 -3.02 -11.23 -9.47
C LEU A 82 -2.01 -11.26 -10.64
N GLU A 83 -1.93 -12.37 -11.38
CA GLU A 83 -1.11 -12.46 -12.60
C GLU A 83 -1.58 -11.46 -13.67
N GLN A 84 -2.88 -11.33 -13.87
CA GLN A 84 -3.45 -10.32 -14.77
C GLN A 84 -3.13 -8.90 -14.29
N GLU A 85 -3.21 -8.61 -13.00
CA GLU A 85 -2.87 -7.30 -12.44
C GLU A 85 -1.38 -6.94 -12.67
N LEU A 86 -0.47 -7.92 -12.61
CA LEU A 86 0.94 -7.72 -12.99
C LEU A 86 1.10 -7.41 -14.49
N GLU A 87 0.36 -8.11 -15.37
CA GLU A 87 0.36 -7.83 -16.80
C GLU A 87 -0.18 -6.42 -17.10
N GLU A 88 -1.24 -6.01 -16.43
CA GLU A 88 -1.81 -4.66 -16.55
C GLU A 88 -0.82 -3.58 -16.03
N CYS A 89 -0.13 -3.82 -14.90
CA CYS A 89 0.93 -2.94 -14.42
C CYS A 89 2.03 -2.75 -15.47
N SER A 90 2.52 -3.85 -16.04
CA SER A 90 3.53 -3.83 -17.11
C SER A 90 3.04 -3.05 -18.33
N TYR A 91 1.80 -3.30 -18.78
CA TYR A 91 1.19 -2.62 -19.93
C TYR A 91 1.09 -1.10 -19.73
N PHE A 92 0.76 -0.65 -18.52
CA PHE A 92 0.64 0.78 -18.20
C PHE A 92 1.95 1.46 -17.80
N GLY A 93 3.06 0.69 -17.69
CA GLY A 93 4.36 1.17 -17.25
C GLY A 93 4.40 1.51 -15.76
N ILE A 94 3.74 0.70 -14.93
CA ILE A 94 3.71 0.81 -13.47
C ILE A 94 4.67 -0.23 -12.89
N ASP A 95 5.62 0.22 -12.09
CA ASP A 95 6.75 -0.59 -11.65
C ASP A 95 6.46 -1.49 -10.44
N THR A 96 5.41 -1.22 -9.68
CA THR A 96 5.17 -1.90 -8.38
C THR A 96 3.69 -2.15 -8.13
N LEU A 97 3.36 -3.43 -7.86
CA LEU A 97 2.06 -3.91 -7.37
C LEU A 97 2.17 -4.24 -5.89
N VAL A 98 1.34 -3.62 -5.06
CA VAL A 98 1.19 -3.97 -3.64
C VAL A 98 0.20 -5.11 -3.51
N VAL A 99 0.55 -6.14 -2.75
CA VAL A 99 -0.23 -7.37 -2.61
C VAL A 99 -0.36 -7.77 -1.15
N HIS A 100 -1.59 -8.00 -0.71
CA HIS A 100 -1.86 -8.71 0.54
C HIS A 100 -1.72 -10.21 0.34
N LEU A 101 -1.16 -10.91 1.32
CA LEU A 101 -1.07 -12.38 1.30
C LEU A 101 -2.23 -13.06 2.03
N THR A 102 -2.95 -12.32 2.85
CA THR A 102 -4.04 -12.84 3.69
C THR A 102 -5.10 -11.79 3.95
N ASN A 103 -6.29 -12.25 4.34
CA ASN A 103 -7.38 -11.41 4.84
C ASN A 103 -7.89 -11.92 6.18
N GLY A 104 -8.44 -10.99 6.99
CA GLY A 104 -9.05 -11.30 8.27
C GLY A 104 -8.05 -11.66 9.37
N SER A 105 -8.57 -12.00 10.55
CA SER A 105 -7.77 -12.24 11.76
C SER A 105 -7.28 -13.68 11.93
N VAL A 106 -7.84 -14.62 11.18
CA VAL A 106 -7.50 -16.05 11.26
C VAL A 106 -7.38 -16.59 9.82
N PRO A 107 -6.36 -16.19 9.06
CA PRO A 107 -6.15 -16.74 7.73
C PRO A 107 -5.68 -18.20 7.79
N PRO A 108 -5.81 -18.96 6.68
CA PRO A 108 -5.19 -20.28 6.57
C PRO A 108 -3.69 -20.19 6.78
N PRO A 109 -3.05 -21.22 7.34
CA PRO A 109 -1.60 -21.24 7.52
C PRO A 109 -0.87 -21.29 6.18
N VAL A 110 0.41 -20.95 6.19
CA VAL A 110 1.32 -21.17 5.06
C VAL A 110 1.26 -22.65 4.66
N SER A 111 0.95 -22.92 3.40
CA SER A 111 0.72 -24.28 2.87
C SER A 111 1.56 -24.53 1.62
N LYS A 112 1.83 -25.80 1.32
CA LYS A 112 2.61 -26.21 0.12
C LYS A 112 1.94 -25.71 -1.17
N ILE A 113 0.60 -25.75 -1.26
CA ILE A 113 -0.11 -25.28 -2.44
C ILE A 113 -0.01 -23.75 -2.56
N GLY A 114 -0.11 -23.03 -1.43
CA GLY A 114 0.09 -21.58 -1.41
C GLY A 114 1.50 -21.20 -1.82
N ILE A 115 2.52 -21.88 -1.30
CA ILE A 115 3.92 -21.68 -1.68
C ILE A 115 4.07 -21.80 -3.22
N SER A 116 3.57 -22.87 -3.82
CA SER A 116 3.64 -23.09 -5.27
C SER A 116 2.94 -21.98 -6.07
N ARG A 117 1.82 -21.44 -5.55
CA ARG A 117 1.13 -20.30 -6.17
C ARG A 117 1.92 -19.00 -6.03
N ILE A 118 2.56 -18.76 -4.89
CA ILE A 118 3.44 -17.59 -4.69
C ILE A 118 4.67 -17.68 -5.61
N GLU A 119 5.27 -18.85 -5.78
CA GLU A 119 6.38 -19.06 -6.73
C GLU A 119 5.96 -18.71 -8.16
N ARG A 120 4.77 -19.12 -8.57
CA ARG A 120 4.22 -18.77 -9.88
C ARG A 120 3.93 -17.28 -10.02
N LEU A 121 3.42 -16.63 -8.97
CA LEU A 121 3.20 -15.18 -8.95
C LEU A 121 4.52 -14.41 -9.08
N ILE A 122 5.57 -14.84 -8.35
CA ILE A 122 6.92 -14.26 -8.43
C ILE A 122 7.49 -14.41 -9.85
N TYR A 123 7.34 -15.59 -10.46
CA TYR A 123 7.74 -15.81 -11.85
C TYR A 123 7.01 -14.88 -12.82
N SER A 124 5.71 -14.65 -12.61
CA SER A 124 4.93 -13.69 -13.41
C SER A 124 5.45 -12.26 -13.23
N ALA A 125 5.80 -11.85 -12.00
CA ALA A 125 6.39 -10.55 -11.73
C ALA A 125 7.73 -10.34 -12.46
N GLU A 126 8.61 -11.35 -12.41
CA GLU A 126 9.89 -11.35 -13.13
C GLU A 126 9.72 -11.24 -14.63
N LYS A 127 8.78 -12.01 -15.20
CA LYS A 127 8.47 -12.01 -16.63
C LYS A 127 7.93 -10.65 -17.10
N ASN A 128 7.10 -10.00 -16.30
CA ASN A 128 6.47 -8.73 -16.62
C ASN A 128 7.35 -7.53 -16.24
N GLY A 129 8.46 -7.73 -15.51
CA GLY A 129 9.34 -6.66 -15.05
C GLY A 129 8.71 -5.78 -13.97
N VAL A 130 7.69 -6.28 -13.24
CA VAL A 130 6.94 -5.55 -12.21
C VAL A 130 7.32 -6.10 -10.84
N ARG A 131 7.62 -5.23 -9.89
CA ARG A 131 7.90 -5.60 -8.50
C ARG A 131 6.61 -5.92 -7.76
N ILE A 132 6.66 -6.91 -6.88
CA ILE A 132 5.61 -7.17 -5.89
C ILE A 132 6.09 -6.66 -4.54
N ALA A 133 5.31 -5.79 -3.93
CA ALA A 133 5.49 -5.32 -2.56
C ALA A 133 4.46 -6.01 -1.67
N PHE A 134 4.87 -7.03 -0.90
CA PHE A 134 3.99 -7.70 0.04
C PHE A 134 3.82 -6.85 1.30
N GLU A 135 2.58 -6.57 1.66
CA GLU A 135 2.27 -5.67 2.77
C GLU A 135 2.26 -6.39 4.11
N ASN A 136 2.85 -5.75 5.13
CA ASN A 136 2.79 -6.25 6.50
C ASN A 136 1.37 -6.10 7.05
N LEU A 137 0.79 -7.23 7.46
CA LEU A 137 -0.58 -7.37 7.91
C LEU A 137 -0.68 -7.97 9.33
N ARG A 138 -1.92 -8.32 9.74
CA ARG A 138 -2.24 -8.91 11.06
C ARG A 138 -1.42 -10.15 11.39
N THR A 139 -1.14 -10.99 10.38
CA THR A 139 -0.40 -12.24 10.53
C THR A 139 0.92 -12.12 9.78
N PRO A 140 2.02 -11.85 10.50
CA PRO A 140 3.32 -11.58 9.88
C PRO A 140 3.91 -12.80 9.18
N GLU A 141 3.52 -14.01 9.56
CA GLU A 141 4.15 -15.27 9.15
C GLU A 141 4.20 -15.45 7.62
N HIS A 142 3.15 -15.02 6.91
CA HIS A 142 3.08 -15.19 5.46
C HIS A 142 4.07 -14.26 4.73
N VAL A 143 4.11 -12.99 5.13
CA VAL A 143 5.04 -12.02 4.55
C VAL A 143 6.48 -12.35 4.93
N GLN A 144 6.72 -12.71 6.20
CA GLN A 144 8.02 -13.17 6.67
C GLN A 144 8.48 -14.41 5.90
N TYR A 145 7.58 -15.39 5.70
CA TYR A 145 7.91 -16.58 4.92
C TYR A 145 8.41 -16.20 3.53
N VAL A 146 7.64 -15.37 2.80
CA VAL A 146 8.00 -14.98 1.44
C VAL A 146 9.33 -14.19 1.42
N LEU A 147 9.47 -13.17 2.28
CA LEU A 147 10.67 -12.34 2.29
C LEU A 147 11.93 -13.11 2.71
N ASN A 148 11.81 -14.13 3.55
CA ASN A 148 12.95 -14.95 3.99
C ASN A 148 13.35 -16.05 3.00
N HIS A 149 12.40 -16.54 2.18
CA HIS A 149 12.68 -17.64 1.25
C HIS A 149 12.99 -17.19 -0.18
N TYR A 150 12.55 -16.00 -0.59
CA TYR A 150 12.73 -15.51 -1.96
C TYR A 150 13.57 -14.24 -1.99
N SER A 151 14.74 -14.31 -2.62
CA SER A 151 15.68 -13.19 -2.78
C SER A 151 15.56 -12.45 -4.11
N SER A 152 14.52 -12.71 -4.90
CA SER A 152 14.30 -12.04 -6.17
C SER A 152 14.24 -10.52 -6.00
N ARG A 153 14.88 -9.77 -6.91
CA ARG A 153 14.83 -8.31 -6.95
C ARG A 153 13.42 -7.75 -7.23
N PHE A 154 12.49 -8.62 -7.58
CA PHE A 154 11.09 -8.29 -7.82
C PHE A 154 10.18 -8.57 -6.61
N VAL A 155 10.76 -9.04 -5.50
CA VAL A 155 10.03 -9.35 -4.26
C VAL A 155 10.52 -8.46 -3.13
N GLY A 156 9.63 -7.69 -2.54
CA GLY A 156 9.95 -6.78 -1.44
C GLY A 156 8.78 -6.52 -0.50
N LEU A 157 9.00 -5.61 0.41
CA LEU A 157 8.04 -5.18 1.43
C LEU A 157 7.28 -3.94 0.96
N CYS A 158 5.97 -3.93 1.14
CA CYS A 158 5.21 -2.73 1.36
C CYS A 158 5.13 -2.51 2.87
N TYR A 159 5.79 -1.47 3.36
CA TYR A 159 5.77 -1.14 4.78
C TYR A 159 4.54 -0.29 5.10
N ASP A 160 3.65 -0.83 5.93
CA ASP A 160 2.54 -0.09 6.50
C ASP A 160 2.77 0.21 7.98
N SER A 161 2.73 1.51 8.32
CA SER A 161 3.03 2.01 9.65
C SER A 161 1.94 1.74 10.68
N GLY A 162 0.68 1.84 10.26
CA GLY A 162 -0.45 1.60 11.14
C GLY A 162 -0.67 0.12 11.42
N HIS A 163 -0.47 -0.73 10.41
CA HIS A 163 -0.48 -2.19 10.57
C HIS A 163 0.61 -2.65 11.54
N GLU A 164 1.83 -2.12 11.43
CA GLU A 164 2.88 -2.42 12.40
C GLU A 164 2.45 -2.00 13.80
N HIS A 165 2.01 -0.76 13.96
CA HIS A 165 1.66 -0.21 15.27
C HIS A 165 0.53 -0.97 15.97
N PHE A 166 -0.49 -1.37 15.23
CA PHE A 166 -1.67 -2.04 15.79
C PHE A 166 -1.52 -3.56 15.87
N TRP A 167 -1.05 -4.22 14.79
CA TRP A 167 -1.09 -5.69 14.74
C TRP A 167 0.21 -6.36 15.13
N THR A 168 1.35 -5.69 14.88
CA THR A 168 2.67 -6.28 15.12
C THR A 168 3.62 -5.34 15.87
N PRO A 169 3.18 -4.69 17.00
CA PRO A 169 3.95 -3.64 17.68
C PRO A 169 5.29 -4.11 18.24
N ASN A 170 5.47 -5.42 18.37
CA ASN A 170 6.71 -6.03 18.88
C ASN A 170 7.65 -6.49 17.77
N PHE A 171 7.33 -6.24 16.50
CA PHE A 171 8.16 -6.63 15.35
C PHE A 171 8.53 -5.42 14.52
N ASP A 172 9.81 -5.13 14.41
CA ASP A 172 10.34 -3.98 13.66
C ASP A 172 10.59 -4.38 12.19
N TRP A 173 9.60 -4.13 11.34
CA TRP A 173 9.62 -4.47 9.92
C TRP A 173 10.73 -3.75 9.14
N LEU A 174 10.98 -2.47 9.45
CA LEU A 174 12.00 -1.69 8.77
C LEU A 174 13.42 -2.10 9.17
N LYS A 175 13.63 -2.51 10.41
CA LYS A 175 14.91 -3.07 10.84
C LYS A 175 15.21 -4.38 10.14
N GLU A 176 14.22 -5.25 9.99
CA GLU A 176 14.41 -6.58 9.41
C GLU A 176 14.48 -6.55 7.88
N TYR A 177 13.56 -5.82 7.24
CA TYR A 177 13.41 -5.82 5.78
C TYR A 177 13.64 -4.46 5.11
N GLY A 178 14.21 -3.49 5.81
CA GLY A 178 14.41 -2.12 5.29
C GLY A 178 15.22 -2.05 3.99
N SER A 179 16.10 -3.01 3.74
CA SER A 179 16.85 -3.12 2.47
C SER A 179 16.00 -3.55 1.27
N ARG A 180 14.75 -3.95 1.48
CA ARG A 180 13.84 -4.48 0.45
C ARG A 180 12.49 -3.77 0.44
N VAL A 181 12.41 -2.54 0.93
CA VAL A 181 11.17 -1.74 0.90
C VAL A 181 10.94 -1.20 -0.51
N PHE A 182 9.81 -1.56 -1.11
CA PHE A 182 9.39 -1.12 -2.44
C PHE A 182 8.23 -0.13 -2.42
N ALA A 183 7.43 -0.15 -1.36
CA ALA A 183 6.32 0.75 -1.14
C ALA A 183 6.20 1.10 0.34
N ILE A 184 5.60 2.24 0.66
CA ILE A 184 5.22 2.60 2.02
C ILE A 184 3.78 3.11 2.03
N HIS A 185 3.01 2.67 3.03
CA HIS A 185 1.68 3.17 3.36
C HIS A 185 1.75 3.78 4.75
N LEU A 186 1.54 5.08 4.84
CA LEU A 186 1.69 5.80 6.09
C LEU A 186 0.35 6.34 6.57
N HIS A 187 -0.10 5.80 7.68
CA HIS A 187 -1.23 6.27 8.45
C HIS A 187 -0.99 6.06 9.93
N ASP A 188 -1.79 6.69 10.76
CA ASP A 188 -1.68 6.62 12.21
C ASP A 188 -2.84 5.87 12.86
N ASN A 189 -2.66 5.43 14.08
CA ASN A 189 -3.71 4.91 14.96
C ASN A 189 -3.26 4.97 16.43
N CYS A 190 -4.18 4.67 17.36
CA CYS A 190 -3.92 4.67 18.80
C CYS A 190 -3.69 3.25 19.36
N GLY A 191 -3.32 2.28 18.54
CA GLY A 191 -3.04 0.91 18.98
C GLY A 191 -4.26 0.07 19.36
N GLU A 192 -5.48 0.61 19.24
CA GLU A 192 -6.72 -0.10 19.57
C GLU A 192 -7.44 -0.68 18.35
N LYS A 193 -7.25 -0.06 17.20
CA LYS A 193 -7.82 -0.45 15.91
C LYS A 193 -7.00 0.14 14.77
N ASP A 194 -7.14 -0.46 13.60
CA ASP A 194 -6.62 0.06 12.35
C ASP A 194 -7.46 1.25 11.89
N SER A 195 -7.03 2.45 12.26
CA SER A 195 -7.88 3.65 12.19
C SER A 195 -7.62 4.53 10.99
N HIS A 196 -6.57 4.28 10.21
CA HIS A 196 -6.17 5.11 9.07
C HIS A 196 -6.23 6.62 9.34
N LEU A 197 -5.77 7.04 10.54
CA LEU A 197 -5.69 8.45 10.90
C LEU A 197 -4.57 9.15 10.09
N VAL A 198 -4.69 10.45 9.95
CA VAL A 198 -3.61 11.26 9.38
C VAL A 198 -2.37 11.15 10.28
N PRO A 199 -1.16 11.00 9.73
CA PRO A 199 0.06 10.99 10.53
C PRO A 199 0.13 12.13 11.53
N PHE A 200 0.53 11.84 12.76
CA PHE A 200 0.54 12.70 13.95
C PHE A 200 -0.82 12.90 14.66
N ASP A 201 -1.88 12.26 14.21
CA ASP A 201 -3.18 12.29 14.88
C ASP A 201 -3.42 11.06 15.77
N GLY A 202 -2.50 10.10 15.79
CA GLY A 202 -2.49 8.90 16.64
C GLY A 202 -1.29 8.89 17.59
N GLU A 203 -0.78 7.68 17.88
CA GLU A 203 0.27 7.46 18.88
C GLU A 203 1.59 6.92 18.28
N ILE A 204 1.70 6.83 16.94
CA ILE A 204 2.95 6.41 16.30
C ILE A 204 4.07 7.43 16.55
N ASP A 205 5.23 6.96 17.00
CA ASP A 205 6.44 7.80 17.11
C ASP A 205 7.02 8.10 15.73
N TRP A 206 6.51 9.15 15.10
CA TRP A 206 6.94 9.59 13.76
C TRP A 206 8.39 10.07 13.71
N ARG A 207 8.99 10.44 14.84
CA ARG A 207 10.43 10.76 14.89
C ARG A 207 11.26 9.49 14.69
N GLN A 208 10.91 8.41 15.40
CA GLN A 208 11.54 7.12 15.24
C GLN A 208 11.27 6.55 13.84
N LYS A 209 10.02 6.58 13.38
CA LYS A 209 9.63 6.02 12.06
C LYS A 209 10.30 6.75 10.89
N SER A 210 10.38 8.08 10.94
CA SER A 210 11.10 8.86 9.93
C SER A 210 12.57 8.45 9.83
N LYS A 211 13.23 8.20 10.98
CA LYS A 211 14.60 7.68 10.97
C LYS A 211 14.69 6.28 10.37
N GLN A 212 13.84 5.37 10.75
CA GLN A 212 13.84 4.00 10.23
C GLN A 212 13.58 3.97 8.71
N ILE A 213 12.64 4.81 8.20
CA ILE A 213 12.40 4.96 6.77
C ILE A 213 13.62 5.57 6.07
N ALA A 214 14.28 6.56 6.67
CA ALA A 214 15.51 7.16 6.12
C ALA A 214 16.66 6.16 6.03
N ASP A 215 16.80 5.28 7.02
CA ASP A 215 17.82 4.22 7.09
C ASP A 215 17.52 3.05 6.10
N SER A 216 16.29 2.97 5.56
CA SER A 216 15.87 1.94 4.60
C SER A 216 16.35 2.24 3.18
N SER A 217 16.19 1.27 2.27
CA SER A 217 16.48 1.47 0.83
C SER A 217 15.39 2.24 0.07
N TYR A 218 14.28 2.62 0.74
CA TYR A 218 13.16 3.27 0.09
C TYR A 218 13.46 4.71 -0.31
N THR A 219 13.21 5.03 -1.58
CA THR A 219 13.43 6.38 -2.16
C THR A 219 12.22 6.92 -2.91
N GLY A 220 11.09 6.21 -2.83
CA GLY A 220 9.83 6.59 -3.49
C GLY A 220 9.08 7.72 -2.78
N SER A 221 7.83 7.90 -3.15
CA SER A 221 6.94 8.91 -2.56
C SER A 221 6.54 8.57 -1.13
N ILE A 222 6.37 9.58 -0.30
CA ILE A 222 5.75 9.45 1.02
C ILE A 222 4.23 9.28 0.79
N THR A 223 3.77 8.04 0.71
CA THR A 223 2.38 7.72 0.40
C THR A 223 1.55 7.69 1.67
N ILE A 224 0.59 8.61 1.77
CA ILE A 224 -0.33 8.69 2.91
C ILE A 224 -1.58 7.85 2.62
N GLU A 225 -1.92 6.97 3.55
CA GLU A 225 -3.09 6.09 3.45
C GLU A 225 -4.15 6.41 4.50
N SER A 226 -4.43 7.68 4.68
CA SER A 226 -5.43 8.15 5.62
C SER A 226 -6.81 8.25 4.98
N GLU A 227 -7.85 7.93 5.76
CA GLU A 227 -9.23 7.94 5.30
C GLU A 227 -10.08 9.01 6.00
N TYR A 228 -10.91 9.71 5.20
CA TYR A 228 -11.77 10.79 5.69
C TYR A 228 -12.86 10.34 6.65
N ASN A 229 -13.46 9.18 6.39
CA ASN A 229 -14.65 8.71 7.13
C ASN A 229 -14.35 7.96 8.42
N VAL A 230 -13.10 7.64 8.72
CA VAL A 230 -12.70 6.77 9.85
C VAL A 230 -12.79 7.44 11.21
N SER A 231 -12.73 8.76 11.27
CA SER A 231 -12.78 9.51 12.53
C SER A 231 -13.82 10.63 12.51
N ALA A 232 -14.53 10.79 13.63
CA ALA A 232 -15.47 11.88 13.82
C ALA A 232 -14.79 13.26 13.74
N GLN A 233 -13.50 13.35 14.07
CA GLN A 233 -12.74 14.60 13.97
C GLN A 233 -12.61 15.10 12.53
N TYR A 234 -12.54 14.18 11.53
CA TYR A 234 -12.41 14.56 10.13
C TYR A 234 -13.74 14.93 9.48
N ARG A 235 -14.86 14.39 9.93
CA ARG A 235 -16.19 14.68 9.39
C ARG A 235 -16.62 16.15 9.50
N ARG A 236 -15.93 16.94 10.34
CA ARG A 236 -16.15 18.38 10.48
C ARG A 236 -15.38 19.22 9.45
N TYR A 237 -14.43 18.61 8.75
CA TYR A 237 -13.70 19.27 7.67
C TYR A 237 -14.48 19.15 6.36
N GLU A 238 -14.41 20.17 5.53
CA GLU A 238 -14.68 19.99 4.11
C GLU A 238 -13.57 19.08 3.51
N LEU A 239 -13.90 18.40 2.42
CA LEU A 239 -12.96 17.46 1.78
C LEU A 239 -11.62 18.12 1.44
N THR A 240 -11.65 19.33 0.87
CA THR A 240 -10.44 20.08 0.51
C THR A 240 -9.58 20.39 1.71
N ASP A 241 -10.19 20.72 2.86
CA ASP A 241 -9.46 21.02 4.10
C ASP A 241 -8.80 19.77 4.67
N PHE A 242 -9.51 18.63 4.67
CA PHE A 242 -8.92 17.34 5.05
C PHE A 242 -7.73 16.97 4.17
N LEU A 243 -7.87 17.10 2.85
CA LEU A 243 -6.79 16.79 1.91
C LEU A 243 -5.61 17.74 2.07
N SER A 244 -5.86 19.02 2.30
CA SER A 244 -4.81 20.03 2.56
C SER A 244 -4.03 19.69 3.83
N TYR A 245 -4.75 19.35 4.91
CA TYR A 245 -4.16 18.92 6.17
C TYR A 245 -3.33 17.64 5.99
N THR A 246 -3.87 16.64 5.32
CA THR A 246 -3.16 15.37 5.03
C THR A 246 -1.88 15.62 4.21
N CYS A 247 -1.95 16.47 3.18
CA CYS A 247 -0.79 16.83 2.38
C CYS A 247 0.28 17.59 3.19
N GLU A 248 -0.12 18.49 4.09
CA GLU A 248 0.80 19.19 4.99
C GLU A 248 1.55 18.20 5.91
N LYS A 249 0.84 17.23 6.50
CA LYS A 249 1.46 16.19 7.33
C LYS A 249 2.40 15.28 6.53
N GLY A 250 2.04 14.94 5.30
CA GLY A 250 2.92 14.21 4.39
C GLY A 250 4.22 14.99 4.08
N LYS A 251 4.14 16.30 3.84
CA LYS A 251 5.31 17.17 3.63
C LYS A 251 6.18 17.29 4.88
N LEU A 252 5.57 17.31 6.07
CA LEU A 252 6.31 17.28 7.33
C LEU A 252 7.09 15.97 7.46
N LEU A 253 6.47 14.81 7.20
CA LEU A 253 7.16 13.52 7.19
C LEU A 253 8.29 13.47 6.16
N GLU A 254 8.05 13.94 4.94
CA GLU A 254 9.10 14.03 3.93
C GLU A 254 10.31 14.82 4.43
N THR A 255 10.07 15.98 5.03
CA THR A 255 11.13 16.84 5.60
C THR A 255 11.88 16.12 6.72
N MET A 256 11.16 15.43 7.63
CA MET A 256 11.77 14.66 8.72
C MET A 256 12.64 13.51 8.21
N ILE A 257 12.19 12.79 7.19
CA ILE A 257 12.95 11.70 6.57
C ILE A 257 14.19 12.23 5.85
N GLN A 258 14.05 13.33 5.09
CA GLN A 258 15.18 13.95 4.39
C GLN A 258 16.24 14.48 5.34
N ALA A 259 15.85 14.99 6.50
CA ALA A 259 16.79 15.48 7.51
C ALA A 259 17.59 14.35 8.21
N GLN A 260 17.19 13.10 8.04
CA GLN A 260 17.85 11.91 8.62
C GLN A 260 18.76 11.19 7.60
N ARG A 261 18.65 11.48 6.32
CA ARG A 261 19.51 10.94 5.23
C ARG A 261 20.79 11.72 5.08
#